data_cc8c86cbf4c64b4b89522c1b016cfa82
#
_entry.id   cc8c86cbf4c64b4b89522c1b016cfa82
#
_cell.length_a   1.000
_cell.length_b   1.000
_cell.length_c   1.000
_cell.angle_alpha   90.00
_cell.angle_beta   90.00
_cell.angle_gamma   90.00
#
_symmetry.space_group_name_H-M   'P 1'
#
loop_
_entity.id
_entity.type
_entity.pdbx_description
1 polymer ?
#
loop_
_entity_poly.entity_id
_entity_poly.type
_entity_poly.pdbx_seq_one_letter_code
_entity_poly.pdbx_strand_id
1 'polypeptide(L)'
;VEAIEDLFVPLCVYNNKKGADAKVLEQYNEPAWNNPVVRIVNSGGKDLTQRMPDFRSQAEIVRGMATALKAAGKTPPAYLNLLEEELSARERGLDTATFSMYCFWSGEGILGEIPGVIETEPGFQDGKEVVKVVFDPSKVKRSELEQKTIPKGITACAKNTGFRMDKTPKYYLSNTPWQYVPMTTLQACRANSMLGNGATPESVLSPRQIAVYQTLKDSNSKRLSSAIGKKDLAKAWKAVE
;
A
#
# COMPACT_ATOMS: atom_id res chain seq x y z
N VAL A 1 -6.16 -7.20 6.93
CA VAL A 1 -6.84 -7.32 8.24
C VAL A 1 -7.17 -5.94 8.75
N GLU A 2 -6.19 -5.07 9.00
CA GLU A 2 -6.31 -3.72 9.57
C GLU A 2 -7.42 -2.88 8.89
N ALA A 3 -7.42 -2.75 7.56
CA ALA A 3 -8.45 -2.00 6.86
C ALA A 3 -9.88 -2.60 7.04
N ILE A 4 -9.97 -3.90 7.28
CA ILE A 4 -11.26 -4.53 7.59
C ILE A 4 -11.74 -4.09 8.98
N GLU A 5 -10.85 -4.11 9.97
CA GLU A 5 -11.17 -3.72 11.35
C GLU A 5 -11.48 -2.23 11.49
N ASP A 6 -10.78 -1.39 10.71
CA ASP A 6 -11.00 0.07 10.71
C ASP A 6 -12.33 0.50 10.05
N LEU A 7 -12.76 -0.21 9.03
CA LEU A 7 -13.84 0.24 8.14
C LEU A 7 -15.11 -0.58 8.24
N PHE A 8 -15.03 -1.79 8.78
CA PHE A 8 -16.14 -2.75 8.85
C PHE A 8 -16.18 -3.45 10.20
N VAL A 9 -17.29 -4.10 10.50
CA VAL A 9 -17.41 -5.02 11.62
C VAL A 9 -17.24 -6.43 11.06
N PRO A 10 -16.07 -7.09 11.27
CA PRO A 10 -15.83 -8.43 10.76
C PRO A 10 -16.67 -9.47 11.54
N LEU A 11 -17.32 -10.35 10.81
CA LEU A 11 -18.06 -11.47 11.36
C LEU A 11 -17.58 -12.77 10.69
N CYS A 12 -17.12 -13.72 11.51
CA CYS A 12 -16.77 -15.06 11.04
C CYS A 12 -17.95 -16.01 11.25
N VAL A 13 -18.46 -16.59 10.16
CA VAL A 13 -19.56 -17.55 10.16
C VAL A 13 -19.01 -18.91 9.77
N TYR A 14 -19.24 -19.91 10.61
CA TYR A 14 -18.79 -21.30 10.38
C TYR A 14 -19.86 -22.10 9.66
N ASN A 15 -19.52 -22.65 8.52
CA ASN A 15 -20.44 -23.40 7.67
C ASN A 15 -20.87 -24.78 8.25
N ASN A 16 -20.16 -25.27 9.24
CA ASN A 16 -20.40 -26.60 9.86
C ASN A 16 -20.96 -26.52 11.29
N LYS A 17 -21.30 -25.31 11.77
CA LYS A 17 -21.91 -25.13 13.09
C LYS A 17 -23.41 -24.94 12.98
N LYS A 18 -24.12 -25.47 13.96
CA LYS A 18 -25.57 -25.28 14.14
C LYS A 18 -25.86 -23.96 14.87
N GLY A 19 -27.13 -23.57 14.93
CA GLY A 19 -27.57 -22.37 15.64
C GLY A 19 -27.44 -21.09 14.84
N ALA A 20 -26.78 -20.07 15.38
CA ALA A 20 -26.69 -18.76 14.74
C ALA A 20 -26.01 -18.82 13.37
N ASP A 21 -24.91 -19.55 13.26
CA ASP A 21 -24.16 -19.69 12.00
C ASP A 21 -25.02 -20.33 10.90
N ALA A 22 -25.76 -21.39 11.22
CA ALA A 22 -26.66 -22.06 10.28
C ALA A 22 -27.77 -21.11 9.78
N LYS A 23 -28.32 -20.26 10.68
CA LYS A 23 -29.33 -19.26 10.29
C LYS A 23 -28.80 -18.22 9.33
N VAL A 24 -27.54 -17.79 9.50
CA VAL A 24 -26.89 -16.86 8.58
C VAL A 24 -26.69 -17.50 7.21
N LEU A 25 -26.26 -18.77 7.16
CA LEU A 25 -26.12 -19.50 5.89
C LEU A 25 -27.48 -19.62 5.17
N GLU A 26 -28.53 -19.95 5.89
CA GLU A 26 -29.90 -20.03 5.36
C GLU A 26 -30.37 -18.65 4.84
N GLN A 27 -30.19 -17.59 5.61
CA GLN A 27 -30.55 -16.22 5.24
C GLN A 27 -29.96 -15.79 3.90
N TYR A 28 -28.69 -16.16 3.65
CA TYR A 28 -28.00 -15.80 2.41
C TYR A 28 -27.98 -16.92 1.36
N ASN A 29 -28.70 -18.00 1.60
CA ASN A 29 -28.72 -19.19 0.72
C ASN A 29 -27.30 -19.68 0.39
N GLU A 30 -26.42 -19.72 1.41
CA GLU A 30 -25.05 -20.20 1.27
C GLU A 30 -24.95 -21.69 1.55
N PRO A 31 -24.53 -22.50 0.58
CA PRO A 31 -24.35 -23.93 0.81
C PRO A 31 -23.14 -24.18 1.72
N ALA A 32 -23.29 -25.13 2.64
CA ALA A 32 -22.26 -25.46 3.63
C ALA A 32 -20.92 -25.96 3.05
N TRP A 33 -20.89 -26.36 1.79
CA TRP A 33 -19.69 -26.84 1.11
C TRP A 33 -18.93 -25.74 0.36
N ASN A 34 -19.51 -24.52 0.23
CA ASN A 34 -18.94 -23.46 -0.58
C ASN A 34 -18.14 -22.47 0.29
N ASN A 35 -16.85 -22.71 0.43
CA ASN A 35 -15.94 -21.97 1.29
C ASN A 35 -14.63 -21.63 0.60
N PRO A 36 -14.00 -20.52 1.03
CA PRO A 36 -14.54 -19.42 1.82
C PRO A 36 -15.42 -18.49 0.99
N VAL A 37 -16.38 -17.80 1.63
CA VAL A 37 -17.22 -16.79 1.01
C VAL A 37 -17.07 -15.49 1.76
N VAL A 38 -16.91 -14.38 1.06
CA VAL A 38 -16.93 -13.04 1.64
C VAL A 38 -18.17 -12.29 1.14
N ARG A 39 -18.94 -11.74 2.07
CA ARG A 39 -20.04 -10.81 1.80
C ARG A 39 -19.80 -9.52 2.56
N ILE A 40 -20.12 -8.39 1.95
CA ILE A 40 -20.11 -7.09 2.60
C ILE A 40 -21.54 -6.57 2.58
N VAL A 41 -22.13 -6.44 3.76
CA VAL A 41 -23.55 -6.12 3.93
C VAL A 41 -23.71 -4.83 4.74
N ASN A 42 -24.85 -4.18 4.62
CA ASN A 42 -25.23 -3.08 5.50
C ASN A 42 -25.81 -3.61 6.83
N SER A 43 -26.16 -2.71 7.74
CA SER A 43 -26.75 -3.05 9.05
C SER A 43 -28.10 -3.81 8.95
N GLY A 44 -28.80 -3.72 7.84
CA GLY A 44 -30.02 -4.48 7.56
C GLY A 44 -29.76 -5.84 6.88
N GLY A 45 -28.51 -6.25 6.72
CA GLY A 45 -28.15 -7.53 6.07
C GLY A 45 -28.23 -7.52 4.55
N LYS A 46 -28.42 -6.37 3.90
CA LYS A 46 -28.44 -6.28 2.43
C LYS A 46 -27.03 -6.17 1.88
N ASP A 47 -26.69 -6.99 0.87
CA ASP A 47 -25.42 -6.93 0.17
C ASP A 47 -25.14 -5.54 -0.43
N LEU A 48 -23.96 -5.01 -0.17
CA LEU A 48 -23.42 -3.77 -0.73
C LEU A 48 -22.54 -4.00 -1.96
N THR A 49 -22.12 -5.25 -2.15
CA THR A 49 -21.34 -5.69 -3.31
C THR A 49 -21.82 -7.06 -3.78
N GLN A 50 -21.30 -7.50 -4.91
CA GLN A 50 -21.48 -8.90 -5.30
C GLN A 50 -20.82 -9.83 -4.27
N ARG A 51 -21.46 -10.98 -4.05
CA ARG A 51 -20.90 -12.10 -3.29
C ARG A 51 -19.55 -12.51 -3.88
N MET A 52 -18.56 -12.68 -3.04
CA MET A 52 -17.23 -13.10 -3.44
C MET A 52 -17.01 -14.56 -3.03
N PRO A 53 -17.25 -15.54 -3.94
CA PRO A 53 -17.03 -16.94 -3.68
C PRO A 53 -15.56 -17.30 -3.80
N ASP A 54 -15.15 -18.41 -3.22
CA ASP A 54 -13.84 -19.00 -3.32
C ASP A 54 -12.71 -18.13 -2.75
N PHE A 55 -11.47 -18.53 -2.99
CA PHE A 55 -10.29 -17.73 -2.62
C PHE A 55 -10.10 -16.59 -3.60
N ARG A 56 -10.64 -15.44 -3.26
CA ARG A 56 -10.39 -14.23 -4.03
C ARG A 56 -9.04 -13.64 -3.69
N SER A 57 -8.47 -12.95 -4.66
CA SER A 57 -7.23 -12.23 -4.44
C SER A 57 -7.42 -11.10 -3.41
N GLN A 58 -6.34 -10.68 -2.78
CA GLN A 58 -6.38 -9.56 -1.84
C GLN A 58 -6.87 -8.28 -2.54
N ALA A 59 -6.49 -8.05 -3.80
CA ALA A 59 -6.93 -6.91 -4.59
C ALA A 59 -8.45 -6.91 -4.81
N GLU A 60 -9.04 -8.07 -5.12
CA GLU A 60 -10.49 -8.19 -5.29
C GLU A 60 -11.26 -7.90 -4.00
N ILE A 61 -10.76 -8.38 -2.85
CA ILE A 61 -11.38 -8.08 -1.55
C ILE A 61 -11.31 -6.59 -1.24
N VAL A 62 -10.15 -5.95 -1.42
CA VAL A 62 -9.97 -4.52 -1.16
C VAL A 62 -10.82 -3.67 -2.11
N ARG A 63 -10.93 -4.06 -3.38
CA ARG A 63 -11.83 -3.44 -4.36
C ARG A 63 -13.29 -3.57 -3.95
N GLY A 64 -13.69 -4.74 -3.45
CA GLY A 64 -15.02 -4.98 -2.87
C GLY A 64 -15.29 -4.05 -1.68
N MET A 65 -14.33 -3.88 -0.78
CA MET A 65 -14.43 -2.94 0.34
C MET A 65 -14.65 -1.49 -0.12
N ALA A 66 -13.87 -1.01 -1.09
CA ALA A 66 -14.03 0.33 -1.65
C ALA A 66 -15.39 0.52 -2.33
N THR A 67 -15.87 -0.51 -3.05
CA THR A 67 -17.20 -0.52 -3.69
C THR A 67 -18.31 -0.47 -2.64
N ALA A 68 -18.21 -1.26 -1.59
CA ALA A 68 -19.18 -1.28 -0.50
C ALA A 68 -19.29 0.07 0.23
N LEU A 69 -18.16 0.73 0.49
CA LEU A 69 -18.16 2.07 1.08
C LEU A 69 -18.91 3.07 0.20
N LYS A 70 -18.64 3.07 -1.11
CA LYS A 70 -19.35 3.93 -2.08
C LYS A 70 -20.85 3.62 -2.11
N ALA A 71 -21.23 2.35 -2.13
CA ALA A 71 -22.64 1.93 -2.10
C ALA A 71 -23.35 2.36 -0.80
N ALA A 72 -22.60 2.47 0.30
CA ALA A 72 -23.07 2.99 1.59
C ALA A 72 -23.01 4.53 1.68
N GLY A 73 -22.71 5.25 0.58
CA GLY A 73 -22.61 6.71 0.56
C GLY A 73 -21.35 7.26 1.23
N LYS A 74 -20.33 6.43 1.46
CA LYS A 74 -19.06 6.81 2.09
C LYS A 74 -17.94 6.94 1.04
N THR A 75 -17.02 7.86 1.26
CA THR A 75 -15.79 7.97 0.44
C THR A 75 -14.75 6.98 0.97
N PRO A 76 -14.20 6.07 0.14
CA PRO A 76 -13.09 5.23 0.55
C PRO A 76 -11.88 6.08 0.95
N PRO A 77 -11.23 5.81 2.10
CA PRO A 77 -10.07 6.58 2.52
C PRO A 77 -8.87 6.35 1.59
N ALA A 78 -7.96 7.33 1.53
CA ALA A 78 -6.82 7.29 0.62
C ALA A 78 -5.93 6.05 0.83
N TYR A 79 -5.72 5.63 2.07
CA TYR A 79 -4.91 4.44 2.36
C TYR A 79 -5.52 3.14 1.79
N LEU A 80 -6.86 3.04 1.74
CA LEU A 80 -7.52 1.89 1.11
C LEU A 80 -7.36 1.91 -0.41
N ASN A 81 -7.44 3.10 -1.02
CA ASN A 81 -7.22 3.27 -2.45
C ASN A 81 -5.76 2.94 -2.84
N LEU A 82 -4.78 3.36 -2.02
CA LEU A 82 -3.37 3.00 -2.25
C LEU A 82 -3.13 1.49 -2.09
N LEU A 83 -3.78 0.85 -1.12
CA LEU A 83 -3.69 -0.60 -0.95
C LEU A 83 -4.27 -1.34 -2.17
N GLU A 84 -5.42 -0.90 -2.68
CA GLU A 84 -6.02 -1.46 -3.91
C GLU A 84 -5.11 -1.24 -5.13
N GLU A 85 -4.55 -0.03 -5.28
CA GLU A 85 -3.62 0.32 -6.36
C GLU A 85 -2.40 -0.61 -6.35
N GLU A 86 -1.74 -0.77 -5.19
CA GLU A 86 -0.55 -1.62 -5.05
C GLU A 86 -0.86 -3.09 -5.36
N LEU A 87 -1.90 -3.65 -4.74
CA LEU A 87 -2.25 -5.06 -4.92
C LEU A 87 -2.66 -5.35 -6.38
N SER A 88 -3.49 -4.50 -6.96
CA SER A 88 -3.92 -4.64 -8.36
C SER A 88 -2.78 -4.48 -9.35
N ALA A 89 -1.83 -3.58 -9.09
CA ALA A 89 -0.64 -3.42 -9.93
C ALA A 89 0.25 -4.67 -9.89
N ARG A 90 0.44 -5.26 -8.69
CA ARG A 90 1.21 -6.50 -8.53
C ARG A 90 0.58 -7.69 -9.26
N GLU A 91 -0.75 -7.78 -9.29
CA GLU A 91 -1.47 -8.83 -10.02
C GLU A 91 -1.35 -8.68 -11.55
N ARG A 92 -1.37 -7.45 -12.04
CA ARG A 92 -1.20 -7.18 -13.48
C ARG A 92 0.23 -7.36 -13.98
N GLY A 93 1.20 -7.29 -13.08
CA GLY A 93 2.61 -7.27 -13.38
C GLY A 93 3.18 -5.85 -13.38
N LEU A 94 4.35 -5.72 -12.79
CA LEU A 94 5.09 -4.46 -12.65
C LEU A 94 6.25 -4.42 -13.65
N ASP A 95 6.59 -3.21 -14.09
CA ASP A 95 7.79 -2.94 -14.89
C ASP A 95 8.79 -2.10 -14.09
N THR A 96 10.03 -2.03 -14.56
CA THR A 96 11.11 -1.31 -13.90
C THR A 96 11.88 -0.43 -14.87
N ALA A 97 12.28 0.74 -14.40
CA ALA A 97 13.20 1.63 -15.11
C ALA A 97 14.15 2.29 -14.13
N THR A 98 15.35 2.64 -14.60
CA THR A 98 16.33 3.37 -13.80
C THR A 98 16.51 4.77 -14.38
N PHE A 99 16.57 5.76 -13.50
CA PHE A 99 16.71 7.18 -13.85
C PHE A 99 17.92 7.75 -13.15
N SER A 100 18.76 8.51 -13.85
CA SER A 100 19.90 9.22 -13.30
C SER A 100 19.57 10.68 -13.00
N MET A 101 20.17 11.21 -11.95
CA MET A 101 19.97 12.58 -11.46
C MET A 101 21.14 13.04 -10.62
N TYR A 102 21.14 14.31 -10.22
CA TYR A 102 22.17 14.88 -9.35
C TYR A 102 22.06 14.35 -7.89
N CYS A 103 20.83 14.27 -7.33
CA CYS A 103 20.60 13.78 -5.98
C CYS A 103 19.47 12.73 -6.00
N PHE A 104 19.81 11.49 -5.72
CA PHE A 104 18.83 10.40 -5.77
C PHE A 104 17.78 10.47 -4.66
N TRP A 105 18.07 11.09 -3.52
CA TRP A 105 17.06 11.28 -2.47
C TRP A 105 15.94 12.21 -2.93
N SER A 106 16.30 13.34 -3.55
CA SER A 106 15.30 14.22 -4.18
C SER A 106 14.57 13.51 -5.32
N GLY A 107 15.31 12.72 -6.10
CA GLY A 107 14.75 11.92 -7.19
C GLY A 107 13.73 10.88 -6.71
N GLU A 108 13.97 10.22 -5.56
CA GLU A 108 12.97 9.34 -4.93
C GLU A 108 11.66 10.08 -4.64
N GLY A 109 11.75 11.29 -4.07
CA GLY A 109 10.59 12.12 -3.77
C GLY A 109 9.81 12.48 -5.04
N ILE A 110 10.52 12.97 -6.06
CA ILE A 110 9.93 13.41 -7.34
C ILE A 110 9.28 12.25 -8.10
N LEU A 111 9.98 11.13 -8.21
CA LEU A 111 9.48 9.96 -8.94
C LEU A 111 8.36 9.25 -8.17
N GLY A 112 8.48 9.20 -6.84
CA GLY A 112 7.53 8.51 -5.97
C GLY A 112 6.17 9.18 -5.87
N GLU A 113 6.00 10.45 -6.24
CA GLU A 113 4.70 11.13 -6.28
C GLU A 113 3.90 10.83 -7.57
N ILE A 114 4.56 10.30 -8.62
CA ILE A 114 3.92 10.10 -9.92
C ILE A 114 2.90 8.95 -9.83
N PRO A 115 1.63 9.18 -10.24
CA PRO A 115 0.64 8.11 -10.29
C PRO A 115 1.10 6.93 -11.15
N GLY A 116 0.89 5.71 -10.65
CA GLY A 116 1.36 4.49 -11.29
C GLY A 116 2.77 4.04 -10.85
N VAL A 117 3.56 4.89 -10.21
CA VAL A 117 4.80 4.47 -9.54
C VAL A 117 4.44 3.79 -8.22
N ILE A 118 4.94 2.58 -8.02
CA ILE A 118 4.66 1.75 -6.83
C ILE A 118 5.81 1.82 -5.84
N GLU A 119 7.05 1.86 -6.33
CA GLU A 119 8.25 1.86 -5.49
C GLU A 119 9.39 2.62 -6.15
N THR A 120 10.21 3.27 -5.32
CA THR A 120 11.46 3.91 -5.72
C THR A 120 12.59 3.36 -4.85
N GLU A 121 13.74 3.08 -5.44
CA GLU A 121 14.94 2.60 -4.74
C GLU A 121 16.13 3.47 -5.16
N PRO A 122 16.72 4.27 -4.25
CA PRO A 122 17.90 5.06 -4.55
C PRO A 122 19.13 4.16 -4.63
N GLY A 123 20.10 4.53 -5.44
CA GLY A 123 21.31 3.74 -5.57
C GLY A 123 22.30 4.30 -6.57
N PHE A 124 23.21 3.44 -6.99
CA PHE A 124 24.29 3.77 -7.91
C PHE A 124 24.30 2.82 -9.10
N GLN A 125 24.54 3.40 -10.27
CA GLN A 125 24.76 2.65 -11.51
C GLN A 125 25.80 3.38 -12.35
N ASP A 126 26.84 2.67 -12.81
CA ASP A 126 27.93 3.22 -13.62
C ASP A 126 28.56 4.49 -13.01
N GLY A 127 28.72 4.50 -11.66
CA GLY A 127 29.31 5.62 -10.93
C GLY A 127 28.41 6.85 -10.76
N LYS A 128 27.14 6.77 -11.20
CA LYS A 128 26.16 7.86 -11.09
C LYS A 128 25.12 7.55 -10.03
N GLU A 129 24.56 8.60 -9.43
CA GLU A 129 23.36 8.50 -8.62
C GLU A 129 22.15 8.22 -9.49
N VAL A 130 21.37 7.19 -9.10
CA VAL A 130 20.20 6.76 -9.82
C VAL A 130 19.07 6.38 -8.87
N VAL A 131 17.84 6.44 -9.37
CA VAL A 131 16.67 5.84 -8.73
C VAL A 131 16.12 4.75 -9.64
N LYS A 132 16.00 3.55 -9.12
CA LYS A 132 15.25 2.47 -9.74
C LYS A 132 13.78 2.64 -9.37
N VAL A 133 12.93 2.69 -10.38
CA VAL A 133 11.49 2.89 -10.26
C VAL A 133 10.78 1.60 -10.64
N VAL A 134 9.88 1.15 -9.78
CA VAL A 134 8.94 0.06 -10.05
C VAL A 134 7.57 0.69 -10.29
N PHE A 135 6.94 0.38 -11.40
CA PHE A 135 5.70 1.04 -11.81
C PHE A 135 4.70 0.09 -12.49
N ASP A 136 3.44 0.47 -12.48
CA ASP A 136 2.37 -0.21 -13.21
C ASP A 136 2.33 0.28 -14.66
N PRO A 137 2.73 -0.55 -15.64
CA PRO A 137 2.77 -0.15 -17.05
C PRO A 137 1.38 0.08 -17.65
N SER A 138 0.30 -0.32 -16.96
CA SER A 138 -1.07 -0.01 -17.35
C SER A 138 -1.50 1.41 -16.95
N LYS A 139 -0.77 2.05 -16.04
CA LYS A 139 -1.06 3.39 -15.50
C LYS A 139 -0.12 4.47 -16.01
N VAL A 140 1.16 4.12 -16.17
CA VAL A 140 2.17 5.05 -16.66
C VAL A 140 3.22 4.28 -17.48
N LYS A 141 3.60 4.83 -18.61
CA LYS A 141 4.67 4.29 -19.47
C LYS A 141 6.03 4.85 -19.04
N ARG A 142 7.11 4.10 -19.31
CA ARG A 142 8.48 4.58 -19.11
C ARG A 142 8.73 5.94 -19.81
N SER A 143 8.26 6.08 -21.05
CA SER A 143 8.37 7.35 -21.81
C SER A 143 7.64 8.52 -21.15
N GLU A 144 6.50 8.26 -20.51
CA GLU A 144 5.74 9.29 -19.78
C GLU A 144 6.45 9.68 -18.48
N LEU A 145 7.07 8.71 -17.77
CA LEU A 145 7.93 9.00 -16.62
C LEU A 145 9.08 9.91 -17.04
N GLU A 146 9.76 9.58 -18.13
CA GLU A 146 10.87 10.37 -18.67
C GLU A 146 10.42 11.79 -19.04
N GLN A 147 9.34 11.94 -19.80
CA GLN A 147 8.80 13.27 -20.17
C GLN A 147 8.47 14.14 -18.97
N LYS A 148 7.89 13.56 -17.90
CA LYS A 148 7.54 14.29 -16.68
C LYS A 148 8.76 14.72 -15.87
N THR A 149 9.88 14.03 -15.99
CA THR A 149 11.05 14.20 -15.12
C THR A 149 12.23 14.91 -15.77
N ILE A 150 12.32 14.92 -17.10
CA ILE A 150 13.33 15.70 -17.84
C ILE A 150 13.40 17.18 -17.39
N PRO A 151 12.28 17.91 -17.21
CA PRO A 151 12.33 19.30 -16.75
C PRO A 151 12.91 19.47 -15.34
N LYS A 152 12.97 18.38 -14.57
CA LYS A 152 13.55 18.33 -13.21
C LYS A 152 15.01 17.83 -13.21
N GLY A 153 15.63 17.66 -14.38
CA GLY A 153 17.00 17.16 -14.52
C GLY A 153 17.16 15.66 -14.28
N ILE A 154 16.06 14.90 -14.40
CA ILE A 154 16.04 13.45 -14.24
C ILE A 154 15.89 12.79 -15.61
N THR A 155 16.80 11.89 -15.97
CA THR A 155 16.85 11.25 -17.29
C THR A 155 16.86 9.71 -17.17
N ALA A 156 16.15 9.04 -18.07
CA ALA A 156 16.12 7.58 -18.06
C ALA A 156 17.48 6.98 -18.47
N CYS A 157 17.94 5.97 -17.75
CA CYS A 157 19.12 5.21 -18.11
C CYS A 157 18.81 4.24 -19.28
N ALA A 158 19.76 4.09 -20.20
CA ALA A 158 19.58 3.19 -21.33
C ALA A 158 19.49 1.71 -20.92
N LYS A 159 20.11 1.33 -19.80
CA LYS A 159 20.12 -0.02 -19.25
C LYS A 159 19.69 -0.01 -17.79
N ASN A 160 19.06 -1.09 -17.36
CA ASN A 160 18.66 -1.31 -15.95
C ASN A 160 19.59 -2.30 -15.23
N THR A 161 20.80 -2.54 -15.75
CA THR A 161 21.76 -3.49 -15.21
C THR A 161 22.83 -2.78 -14.38
N GLY A 162 23.40 -3.47 -13.39
CA GLY A 162 24.47 -2.92 -12.57
C GLY A 162 23.99 -1.99 -11.44
N PHE A 163 22.69 -1.94 -11.17
CA PHE A 163 22.13 -1.16 -10.06
C PHE A 163 22.58 -1.73 -8.71
N ARG A 164 23.08 -0.87 -7.84
CA ARG A 164 23.42 -1.16 -6.46
C ARG A 164 22.66 -0.20 -5.55
N MET A 165 21.75 -0.74 -4.76
CA MET A 165 20.91 0.03 -3.85
C MET A 165 21.74 0.79 -2.80
N ASP A 166 21.33 2.00 -2.46
CA ASP A 166 21.86 2.77 -1.35
C ASP A 166 21.48 2.17 0.00
N LYS A 167 22.24 2.50 1.06
CA LYS A 167 21.99 2.02 2.42
C LYS A 167 20.79 2.68 3.10
N THR A 168 20.37 3.84 2.60
CA THR A 168 19.30 4.64 3.20
C THR A 168 18.15 4.85 2.21
N PRO A 169 17.36 3.81 1.91
CA PRO A 169 16.17 3.96 1.07
C PRO A 169 15.14 4.83 1.79
N LYS A 170 14.35 5.56 0.99
CA LYS A 170 13.31 6.46 1.53
C LYS A 170 13.90 7.47 2.51
N TYR A 171 14.86 8.24 2.04
CA TYR A 171 15.68 9.14 2.87
C TYR A 171 14.84 10.04 3.78
N TYR A 172 13.82 10.72 3.25
CA TYR A 172 12.99 11.62 4.06
C TYR A 172 12.21 10.87 5.13
N LEU A 173 11.63 9.73 4.78
CA LEU A 173 10.91 8.86 5.72
C LEU A 173 11.86 8.28 6.77
N SER A 174 13.05 7.84 6.36
CA SER A 174 14.08 7.23 7.23
C SER A 174 14.62 8.19 8.29
N ASN A 175 14.53 9.51 8.06
CA ASN A 175 14.99 10.53 8.99
C ASN A 175 13.89 11.08 9.91
N THR A 176 12.76 10.42 9.98
CA THR A 176 11.62 10.79 10.86
C THR A 176 11.16 9.58 11.68
N PRO A 177 10.42 9.79 12.79
CA PRO A 177 9.81 8.68 13.54
C PRO A 177 8.82 7.84 12.70
N TRP A 178 8.34 8.34 11.58
CA TRP A 178 7.50 7.58 10.64
C TRP A 178 8.19 6.31 10.12
N GLN A 179 9.53 6.23 10.15
CA GLN A 179 10.27 5.04 9.75
C GLN A 179 9.91 3.77 10.53
N TYR A 180 9.36 3.92 11.72
CA TYR A 180 8.97 2.80 12.59
C TYR A 180 7.53 2.35 12.39
N VAL A 181 6.74 3.12 11.66
CA VAL A 181 5.34 2.80 11.37
C VAL A 181 5.28 1.79 10.22
N PRO A 182 4.66 0.61 10.40
CA PRO A 182 4.48 -0.35 9.33
C PRO A 182 3.65 0.23 8.19
N MET A 183 4.18 0.20 6.98
CA MET A 183 3.55 0.74 5.77
C MET A 183 3.67 -0.26 4.62
N THR A 184 2.70 -0.27 3.73
CA THR A 184 2.86 -0.97 2.45
C THR A 184 3.94 -0.29 1.61
N THR A 185 4.41 -0.95 0.55
CA THR A 185 5.45 -0.39 -0.32
C THR A 185 5.02 0.95 -0.92
N LEU A 186 3.80 1.02 -1.43
CA LEU A 186 3.27 2.24 -2.04
C LEU A 186 3.01 3.33 -0.99
N GLN A 187 2.52 2.98 0.20
CA GLN A 187 2.39 3.94 1.30
C GLN A 187 3.74 4.57 1.66
N ALA A 188 4.79 3.75 1.85
CA ALA A 188 6.13 4.22 2.18
C ALA A 188 6.70 5.11 1.05
N CYS A 189 6.44 4.76 -0.21
CA CYS A 189 6.84 5.57 -1.36
C CYS A 189 6.16 6.95 -1.36
N ARG A 190 4.83 6.99 -1.16
CA ARG A 190 4.07 8.25 -1.08
C ARG A 190 4.45 9.08 0.14
N ALA A 191 4.59 8.45 1.32
CA ALA A 191 5.00 9.11 2.54
C ALA A 191 6.38 9.77 2.39
N ASN A 192 7.34 9.07 1.78
CA ASN A 192 8.66 9.63 1.50
C ASN A 192 8.60 10.85 0.59
N SER A 193 7.79 10.81 -0.47
CA SER A 193 7.58 11.94 -1.39
C SER A 193 6.93 13.13 -0.70
N MET A 194 5.90 12.90 0.12
CA MET A 194 5.21 13.95 0.88
C MET A 194 6.17 14.64 1.85
N LEU A 195 6.95 13.88 2.62
CA LEU A 195 7.95 14.41 3.53
C LEU A 195 9.04 15.21 2.80
N GLY A 196 9.48 14.73 1.63
CA GLY A 196 10.42 15.45 0.77
C GLY A 196 9.90 16.79 0.25
N ASN A 197 8.60 16.93 0.14
CA ASN A 197 7.90 18.16 -0.25
C ASN A 197 7.43 18.99 0.97
N GLY A 198 7.86 18.65 2.19
CA GLY A 198 7.50 19.35 3.43
C GLY A 198 6.07 19.12 3.93
N ALA A 199 5.37 18.11 3.38
CA ALA A 199 4.05 17.70 3.84
C ALA A 199 4.12 16.51 4.80
N THR A 200 3.09 16.33 5.62
CA THR A 200 2.97 15.17 6.52
C THR A 200 2.23 14.04 5.84
N PRO A 201 2.56 12.76 6.14
CA PRO A 201 2.00 11.63 5.41
C PRO A 201 0.64 11.12 5.94
N GLU A 202 0.03 11.75 6.95
CA GLU A 202 -1.20 11.27 7.60
C GLU A 202 -2.33 11.00 6.61
N SER A 203 -2.44 11.79 5.54
CA SER A 203 -3.52 11.65 4.56
C SER A 203 -3.49 10.32 3.79
N VAL A 204 -2.36 9.63 3.75
CA VAL A 204 -2.17 8.35 3.06
C VAL A 204 -2.05 7.16 4.01
N LEU A 205 -2.21 7.39 5.30
CA LEU A 205 -2.07 6.40 6.36
C LEU A 205 -3.41 6.07 7.02
N SER A 206 -3.52 4.86 7.58
CA SER A 206 -4.68 4.45 8.35
C SER A 206 -4.71 5.11 9.74
N PRO A 207 -5.87 5.18 10.40
CA PRO A 207 -5.97 5.68 11.77
C PRO A 207 -5.04 4.95 12.74
N ARG A 208 -4.89 3.63 12.58
CA ARG A 208 -3.98 2.82 13.41
C ARG A 208 -2.51 3.17 13.18
N GLN A 209 -2.09 3.38 11.92
CA GLN A 209 -0.74 3.85 11.62
C GLN A 209 -0.44 5.21 12.24
N ILE A 210 -1.40 6.13 12.19
CA ILE A 210 -1.29 7.44 12.82
C ILE A 210 -1.20 7.32 14.36
N ALA A 211 -2.01 6.46 14.98
CA ALA A 211 -1.96 6.20 16.41
C ALA A 211 -0.59 5.65 16.87
N VAL A 212 -0.02 4.69 16.11
CA VAL A 212 1.33 4.18 16.36
C VAL A 212 2.36 5.31 16.29
N TYR A 213 2.30 6.14 15.26
CA TYR A 213 3.19 7.31 15.16
C TYR A 213 3.08 8.24 16.37
N GLN A 214 1.86 8.57 16.80
CA GLN A 214 1.66 9.45 17.97
C GLN A 214 2.27 8.88 19.24
N THR A 215 2.24 7.55 19.42
CA THR A 215 2.91 6.87 20.53
C THR A 215 4.44 6.92 20.41
N LEU A 216 4.97 6.77 19.18
CA LEU A 216 6.40 6.64 18.94
C LEU A 216 7.14 7.97 18.84
N LYS A 217 6.50 9.05 18.39
CA LYS A 217 7.14 10.35 18.19
C LYS A 217 7.76 10.93 19.46
N ASP A 218 7.13 10.69 20.61
CA ASP A 218 7.55 11.19 21.94
C ASP A 218 8.38 10.16 22.72
N SER A 219 8.45 8.92 22.23
CA SER A 219 9.23 7.86 22.86
C SER A 219 10.68 7.89 22.39
N ASN A 220 11.61 7.50 23.28
CA ASN A 220 13.01 7.32 22.91
C ASN A 220 13.14 6.00 22.12
N SER A 221 12.75 6.03 20.84
CA SER A 221 12.61 4.89 19.94
C SER A 221 13.93 4.20 19.53
N LYS A 222 15.03 4.47 20.23
CA LYS A 222 16.39 3.90 19.97
C LYS A 222 16.45 2.38 19.96
N ARG A 223 15.39 1.68 20.43
CA ARG A 223 15.32 0.21 20.46
C ARG A 223 14.55 -0.40 19.29
N LEU A 224 13.86 0.42 18.49
CA LEU A 224 13.08 -0.07 17.36
C LEU A 224 13.93 -0.14 16.10
N SER A 225 13.75 -1.19 15.32
CA SER A 225 14.29 -1.26 13.97
C SER A 225 13.33 -0.64 12.98
N SER A 226 13.85 0.04 11.96
CA SER A 226 13.02 0.62 10.89
C SER A 226 12.08 -0.41 10.28
N ALA A 227 10.83 0.00 10.05
CA ALA A 227 9.80 -0.78 9.36
C ALA A 227 9.88 -0.64 7.82
N ILE A 228 10.69 0.28 7.32
CA ILE A 228 10.85 0.53 5.87
C ILE A 228 11.37 -0.73 5.17
N GLY A 229 10.70 -1.13 4.08
CA GLY A 229 11.10 -2.29 3.27
C GLY A 229 10.85 -3.65 3.93
N LYS A 230 10.19 -3.72 5.08
CA LYS A 230 9.80 -5.00 5.70
C LYS A 230 8.71 -5.66 4.86
N LYS A 231 9.04 -6.81 4.26
CA LYS A 231 8.09 -7.59 3.44
C LYS A 231 6.96 -8.22 4.25
N ASP A 232 7.25 -8.60 5.49
CA ASP A 232 6.29 -9.18 6.43
C ASP A 232 5.70 -8.07 7.32
N LEU A 233 4.61 -7.47 6.86
CA LEU A 233 3.90 -6.43 7.60
C LEU A 233 3.31 -6.94 8.92
N ALA A 234 2.85 -8.20 8.99
CA ALA A 234 2.31 -8.75 10.23
C ALA A 234 3.40 -8.80 11.31
N LYS A 235 4.63 -9.18 10.93
CA LYS A 235 5.78 -9.15 11.84
C LYS A 235 6.19 -7.73 12.21
N ALA A 236 6.11 -6.79 11.27
CA ALA A 236 6.41 -5.38 11.54
C ALA A 236 5.42 -4.78 12.53
N TRP A 237 4.12 -5.11 12.43
CA TRP A 237 3.10 -4.69 13.38
C TRP A 237 3.35 -5.21 14.80
N LYS A 238 3.65 -6.51 14.95
CA LYS A 238 3.99 -7.11 16.25
C LYS A 238 5.20 -6.47 16.95
N ALA A 239 6.03 -5.77 16.23
CA ALA A 239 7.20 -5.10 16.79
C ALA A 239 6.90 -3.71 17.39
N VAL A 240 5.73 -3.14 17.06
CA VAL A 240 5.32 -1.80 17.51
C VAL A 240 4.05 -1.82 18.39
N GLU A 241 3.40 -2.97 18.52
CA GLU A 241 2.34 -3.26 19.50
C GLU A 241 2.95 -3.59 20.86
#